data_edb7b4236c755a8ac9147aabab4194d3
#
_entry.id   edb7b4236c755a8ac9147aabab4194d3
#
_cell.length_a   1.000
_cell.length_b   1.000
_cell.length_c   1.000
_cell.angle_alpha   90.00
_cell.angle_beta   90.00
_cell.angle_gamma   90.00
#
_symmetry.space_group_name_H-M   'P 1'
#
loop_
_entity.id
_entity.type
_entity.pdbx_description
1 polymer ?
#
loop_
_entity_poly.entity_id
_entity_poly.type
_entity_poly.pdbx_seq_one_letter_code
_entity_poly.pdbx_strand_id
1 'polypeptide(L)'
;LEARDFLIRQGLVEGDIQQRFSYDDFVGKNRDILEDAADDASRTRQLADTVSDEDLFDFYNAVIPNDVTSVADLAKWWKSEHDRQPNLLDFDPAKVERLASSDSVSLDDYPDHWHTTGSDGQPIDLRLSYVYDPADPADGVTVHVPLKALSRITPDQFTWNVPGLLDELILSMIKALPKQLRVQFVPAPDAARAIRDW
;
A
#
# COMPACT_ATOMS: atom_id res chain seq x y z
N LEU A 1 28.09 15.11 8.59
CA LEU A 1 26.73 15.22 8.03
C LEU A 1 26.55 14.21 6.90
N GLU A 2 27.29 14.29 5.79
CA GLU A 2 27.12 13.41 4.62
C GLU A 2 27.19 11.90 4.95
N ALA A 3 28.14 11.46 5.78
CA ALA A 3 28.28 10.05 6.13
C ALA A 3 27.09 9.51 6.96
N ARG A 4 26.54 10.34 7.85
CA ARG A 4 25.35 10.00 8.63
C ARG A 4 24.11 9.93 7.76
N ASP A 5 23.91 10.91 6.88
CA ASP A 5 22.78 10.91 5.94
C ASP A 5 22.84 9.70 5.02
N PHE A 6 24.03 9.33 4.54
CA PHE A 6 24.25 8.13 3.76
C PHE A 6 23.90 6.85 4.54
N LEU A 7 24.35 6.75 5.80
CA LEU A 7 24.03 5.62 6.67
C LEU A 7 22.51 5.48 6.84
N ILE A 8 21.79 6.59 7.08
CA ILE A 8 20.35 6.55 7.28
C ILE A 8 19.64 6.23 5.95
N ARG A 9 19.90 6.95 4.87
CA ARG A 9 19.20 6.75 3.58
C ARG A 9 19.48 5.38 3.00
N GLN A 10 20.73 5.05 2.72
CA GLN A 10 21.05 3.80 2.06
C GLN A 10 21.07 2.61 3.01
N GLY A 11 21.60 2.81 4.21
CA GLY A 11 21.68 1.72 5.17
C GLY A 11 20.34 1.34 5.77
N LEU A 12 19.60 2.28 6.32
CA LEU A 12 18.41 2.00 7.12
C LEU A 12 17.11 2.10 6.32
N VAL A 13 16.95 3.12 5.48
CA VAL A 13 15.73 3.30 4.68
C VAL A 13 15.70 2.33 3.50
N GLU A 14 16.77 2.28 2.69
CA GLU A 14 16.87 1.34 1.57
C GLU A 14 17.21 -0.09 2.03
N GLY A 15 17.70 -0.25 3.29
CA GLY A 15 18.01 -1.54 3.88
C GLY A 15 19.29 -2.18 3.33
N ASP A 16 20.22 -1.40 2.77
CA ASP A 16 21.48 -1.90 2.19
C ASP A 16 22.59 -2.07 3.26
N ILE A 17 22.23 -2.54 4.47
CA ILE A 17 23.18 -2.92 5.50
C ILE A 17 23.55 -4.38 5.31
N GLN A 18 24.73 -4.63 4.73
CA GLN A 18 25.22 -6.00 4.50
C GLN A 18 25.72 -6.68 5.79
N GLN A 19 26.19 -5.88 6.77
CA GLN A 19 26.73 -6.40 8.01
C GLN A 19 25.66 -6.46 9.10
N ARG A 20 25.24 -7.66 9.48
CA ARG A 20 24.30 -7.87 10.60
C ARG A 20 24.92 -7.45 11.93
N PHE A 21 24.07 -6.90 12.81
CA PHE A 21 24.44 -6.52 14.18
C PHE A 21 23.35 -6.90 15.18
N SER A 22 23.63 -6.75 16.48
CA SER A 22 22.66 -7.14 17.52
C SER A 22 21.41 -6.26 17.47
N TYR A 23 20.24 -6.89 17.48
CA TYR A 23 18.91 -6.22 17.49
C TYR A 23 18.63 -5.39 16.24
N ASP A 24 19.11 -5.82 15.07
CA ASP A 24 18.92 -5.14 13.79
C ASP A 24 17.58 -5.48 13.08
N ASP A 25 16.71 -6.23 13.73
CA ASP A 25 15.42 -6.66 13.17
C ASP A 25 14.48 -5.49 12.81
N PHE A 26 14.65 -4.33 13.45
CA PHE A 26 13.88 -3.13 13.18
C PHE A 26 14.03 -2.65 11.72
N VAL A 27 15.18 -2.86 11.10
CA VAL A 27 15.43 -2.45 9.70
C VAL A 27 14.47 -3.18 8.76
N GLY A 28 14.36 -4.51 8.90
CA GLY A 28 13.40 -5.28 8.12
C GLY A 28 11.95 -4.92 8.44
N LYS A 29 11.58 -4.88 9.72
CA LYS A 29 10.23 -4.53 10.16
C LYS A 29 9.75 -3.17 9.64
N ASN A 30 10.61 -2.15 9.70
CA ASN A 30 10.23 -0.81 9.25
C ASN A 30 10.08 -0.76 7.72
N ARG A 31 10.85 -1.53 6.97
CA ARG A 31 10.67 -1.67 5.51
C ARG A 31 9.38 -2.39 5.16
N ASP A 32 9.08 -3.50 5.85
CA ASP A 32 7.83 -4.22 5.66
C ASP A 32 6.62 -3.29 5.86
N ILE A 33 6.68 -2.39 6.87
CA ILE A 33 5.64 -1.36 7.10
C ILE A 33 5.48 -0.42 5.89
N LEU A 34 6.58 0.02 5.28
CA LEU A 34 6.51 0.89 4.09
C LEU A 34 5.98 0.13 2.87
N GLU A 35 6.40 -1.12 2.68
CA GLU A 35 5.92 -1.97 1.58
C GLU A 35 4.42 -2.25 1.72
N ASP A 36 3.95 -2.62 2.91
CA ASP A 36 2.52 -2.84 3.19
C ASP A 36 1.71 -1.57 2.95
N ALA A 37 2.21 -0.41 3.42
CA ALA A 37 1.55 0.87 3.24
C ALA A 37 1.50 1.31 1.75
N ALA A 38 2.52 1.01 0.97
CA ALA A 38 2.55 1.28 -0.47
C ALA A 38 1.56 0.38 -1.23
N ASP A 39 1.46 -0.90 -0.83
CA ASP A 39 0.46 -1.84 -1.38
C ASP A 39 -0.97 -1.36 -1.09
N ASP A 40 -1.25 -0.96 0.14
CA ASP A 40 -2.56 -0.43 0.55
C ASP A 40 -2.89 0.88 -0.18
N ALA A 41 -1.92 1.77 -0.36
CA ALA A 41 -2.07 3.00 -1.12
C ALA A 41 -2.38 2.73 -2.61
N SER A 42 -1.74 1.72 -3.20
CA SER A 42 -2.03 1.29 -4.57
C SER A 42 -3.44 0.72 -4.71
N ARG A 43 -3.90 -0.05 -3.73
CA ARG A 43 -5.28 -0.60 -3.68
C ARG A 43 -6.31 0.53 -3.62
N THR A 44 -6.12 1.47 -2.70
CA THR A 44 -7.07 2.55 -2.42
C THR A 44 -6.92 3.75 -3.36
N ARG A 45 -5.89 3.77 -4.20
CA ARG A 45 -5.49 4.89 -5.06
C ARG A 45 -5.16 6.17 -4.27
N GLN A 46 -4.68 6.02 -3.04
CA GLN A 46 -4.35 7.12 -2.11
C GLN A 46 -2.84 7.27 -1.90
N LEU A 47 -2.05 7.29 -2.97
CA LEU A 47 -0.59 7.39 -2.89
C LEU A 47 -0.07 8.63 -2.15
N ALA A 48 -0.84 9.72 -2.12
CA ALA A 48 -0.45 10.95 -1.41
C ALA A 48 -0.61 10.85 0.11
N ASP A 49 -1.43 9.92 0.59
CA ASP A 49 -1.81 9.78 2.00
C ASP A 49 -1.17 8.55 2.65
N THR A 50 -0.04 8.08 2.13
CA THR A 50 0.71 6.96 2.69
C THR A 50 2.06 7.40 3.26
N VAL A 51 2.68 6.56 4.09
CA VAL A 51 4.06 6.76 4.56
C VAL A 51 5.05 6.58 3.42
N SER A 52 6.16 7.28 3.52
CA SER A 52 7.20 7.33 2.50
C SER A 52 8.59 7.08 3.10
N ASP A 53 9.56 6.83 2.23
CA ASP A 53 10.98 6.74 2.60
C ASP A 53 11.47 8.00 3.34
N GLU A 54 10.94 9.18 3.00
CA GLU A 54 11.31 10.42 3.69
C GLU A 54 10.76 10.47 5.12
N ASP A 55 9.55 9.94 5.37
CA ASP A 55 9.01 9.84 6.73
C ASP A 55 9.86 8.90 7.60
N LEU A 56 10.33 7.79 7.03
CA LEU A 56 11.22 6.86 7.71
C LEU A 56 12.61 7.48 7.93
N PHE A 57 13.12 8.24 6.94
CA PHE A 57 14.36 8.99 7.10
C PHE A 57 14.26 10.01 8.24
N ASP A 58 13.20 10.82 8.27
CA ASP A 58 12.98 11.83 9.29
C ASP A 58 12.86 11.21 10.68
N PHE A 59 12.18 10.06 10.79
CA PHE A 59 12.11 9.30 12.02
C PHE A 59 13.49 8.88 12.51
N TYR A 60 14.31 8.23 11.69
CA TYR A 60 15.65 7.84 12.08
C TYR A 60 16.55 9.05 12.36
N ASN A 61 16.42 10.11 11.58
CA ASN A 61 17.17 11.35 11.76
C ASN A 61 16.88 12.06 13.08
N ALA A 62 15.65 11.94 13.59
CA ALA A 62 15.25 12.49 14.89
C ALA A 62 15.77 11.67 16.08
N VAL A 63 15.91 10.35 15.90
CA VAL A 63 16.19 9.42 17.00
C VAL A 63 17.69 9.08 17.13
N ILE A 64 18.38 8.87 15.99
CA ILE A 64 19.79 8.44 15.97
C ILE A 64 20.69 9.64 16.27
N PRO A 65 21.64 9.54 17.22
CA PRO A 65 22.56 10.64 17.55
C PRO A 65 23.44 11.10 16.38
N ASN A 66 23.83 12.37 16.40
CA ASN A 66 24.60 12.99 15.31
C ASN A 66 26.03 12.44 15.14
N ASP A 67 26.59 11.81 16.15
CA ASP A 67 27.92 11.18 16.16
C ASP A 67 27.90 9.74 15.62
N VAL A 68 26.75 9.17 15.37
CA VAL A 68 26.59 7.86 14.73
C VAL A 68 26.67 8.05 13.21
N THR A 69 27.82 7.69 12.62
CA THR A 69 28.12 7.96 11.21
C THR A 69 28.47 6.70 10.42
N SER A 70 28.54 5.55 11.08
CA SER A 70 28.84 4.25 10.48
C SER A 70 27.96 3.14 11.08
N VAL A 71 27.89 2.01 10.38
CA VAL A 71 27.21 0.80 10.89
C VAL A 71 27.82 0.33 12.22
N ALA A 72 29.13 0.47 12.38
CA ALA A 72 29.81 0.09 13.63
C ALA A 72 29.41 1.03 14.80
N ASP A 73 29.30 2.34 14.55
CA ASP A 73 28.82 3.30 15.55
C ASP A 73 27.36 3.01 15.92
N LEU A 74 26.52 2.76 14.90
CA LEU A 74 25.12 2.40 15.08
C LEU A 74 24.97 1.14 15.93
N ALA A 75 25.70 0.08 15.61
CA ALA A 75 25.64 -1.19 16.33
C ALA A 75 26.07 -1.02 17.82
N LYS A 76 27.11 -0.20 18.07
CA LYS A 76 27.58 0.06 19.41
C LYS A 76 26.59 0.88 20.22
N TRP A 77 26.07 1.96 19.64
CA TRP A 77 25.08 2.82 20.28
C TRP A 77 23.79 2.05 20.55
N TRP A 78 23.25 1.38 19.51
CA TRP A 78 21.99 0.65 19.60
C TRP A 78 22.03 -0.48 20.62
N LYS A 79 23.12 -1.21 20.71
CA LYS A 79 23.27 -2.25 21.73
C LYS A 79 23.12 -1.72 23.15
N SER A 80 23.57 -0.49 23.41
CA SER A 80 23.45 0.12 24.76
C SER A 80 22.07 0.76 24.96
N GLU A 81 21.44 1.26 23.93
CA GLU A 81 20.15 1.93 24.03
C GLU A 81 18.98 0.95 24.02
N HIS A 82 19.09 -0.16 23.29
CA HIS A 82 18.08 -1.21 23.22
C HIS A 82 17.68 -1.78 24.60
N ASP A 83 18.65 -1.93 25.51
CA ASP A 83 18.37 -2.39 26.89
C ASP A 83 17.47 -1.42 27.68
N ARG A 84 17.47 -0.15 27.31
CA ARG A 84 16.70 0.93 27.96
C ARG A 84 15.37 1.16 27.24
N GLN A 85 15.38 1.13 25.93
CA GLN A 85 14.26 1.45 25.05
C GLN A 85 14.23 0.49 23.85
N PRO A 86 13.75 -0.74 24.02
CA PRO A 86 13.82 -1.78 22.97
C PRO A 86 13.08 -1.43 21.68
N ASN A 87 12.05 -0.58 21.75
CA ASN A 87 11.22 -0.19 20.58
C ASN A 87 11.55 1.22 20.07
N LEU A 88 12.69 1.80 20.46
CA LEU A 88 13.07 3.17 20.08
C LEU A 88 13.22 3.34 18.56
N LEU A 89 13.66 2.30 17.86
CA LEU A 89 13.86 2.29 16.42
C LEU A 89 12.69 1.62 15.65
N ASP A 90 11.61 1.26 16.31
CA ASP A 90 10.40 0.75 15.66
C ASP A 90 9.60 1.95 15.12
N PHE A 91 9.44 2.01 13.81
CA PHE A 91 8.66 3.06 13.13
C PHE A 91 7.16 2.86 13.34
N ASP A 92 6.46 3.94 13.64
CA ASP A 92 5.01 3.94 13.85
C ASP A 92 4.34 4.93 12.88
N PRO A 93 3.70 4.45 11.79
CA PRO A 93 3.01 5.29 10.82
C PRO A 93 1.97 6.23 11.43
N ALA A 94 1.32 5.82 12.53
CA ALA A 94 0.30 6.62 13.20
C ALA A 94 0.85 7.92 13.81
N LYS A 95 2.17 8.04 13.96
CA LYS A 95 2.84 9.25 14.45
C LYS A 95 3.23 10.24 13.36
N VAL A 96 2.97 9.92 12.10
CA VAL A 96 3.23 10.83 10.98
C VAL A 96 2.11 11.87 10.90
N GLU A 97 2.41 13.12 11.30
CA GLU A 97 1.42 14.19 11.47
C GLU A 97 0.55 14.45 10.22
N ARG A 98 1.14 14.37 9.02
CA ARG A 98 0.39 14.60 7.77
C ARG A 98 -0.69 13.54 7.51
N LEU A 99 -0.54 12.32 8.05
CA LEU A 99 -1.51 11.24 7.88
C LEU A 99 -2.63 11.29 8.92
N ALA A 100 -2.44 12.01 10.03
CA ALA A 100 -3.42 12.12 11.10
C ALA A 100 -4.72 12.83 10.68
N SER A 101 -4.72 13.56 9.55
CA SER A 101 -5.85 14.30 9.00
C SER A 101 -6.49 13.66 7.76
N SER A 102 -5.97 12.53 7.30
CA SER A 102 -6.51 11.83 6.14
C SER A 102 -7.74 11.00 6.53
N ASP A 103 -8.80 11.07 5.72
CA ASP A 103 -9.94 10.16 5.85
C ASP A 103 -9.46 8.73 5.53
N SER A 104 -9.50 7.84 6.51
CA SER A 104 -9.13 6.44 6.31
C SER A 104 -10.14 5.74 5.41
N VAL A 105 -9.70 5.28 4.24
CA VAL A 105 -10.48 4.39 3.39
C VAL A 105 -10.46 2.98 3.98
N SER A 106 -11.62 2.33 4.00
CA SER A 106 -11.70 0.95 4.48
C SER A 106 -11.05 -0.01 3.49
N LEU A 107 -10.06 -0.76 3.92
CA LEU A 107 -9.44 -1.82 3.12
C LEU A 107 -10.40 -2.99 2.85
N ASP A 108 -11.48 -3.12 3.62
CA ASP A 108 -12.52 -4.14 3.39
C ASP A 108 -13.18 -4.01 2.02
N ASP A 109 -13.21 -2.77 1.47
CA ASP A 109 -13.73 -2.51 0.15
C ASP A 109 -12.75 -2.85 -0.99
N TYR A 110 -11.51 -3.24 -0.65
CA TYR A 110 -10.42 -3.58 -1.58
C TYR A 110 -9.85 -4.96 -1.26
N PRO A 111 -10.58 -6.05 -1.52
CA PRO A 111 -10.16 -7.39 -1.14
C PRO A 111 -8.87 -7.79 -1.86
N ASP A 112 -8.01 -8.57 -1.19
CA ASP A 112 -6.80 -9.18 -1.76
C ASP A 112 -7.06 -10.56 -2.37
N HIS A 113 -8.28 -11.08 -2.19
CA HIS A 113 -8.72 -12.36 -2.72
C HIS A 113 -10.09 -12.27 -3.37
N TRP A 114 -10.22 -12.96 -4.49
CA TRP A 114 -11.48 -13.19 -5.20
C TRP A 114 -11.99 -14.60 -4.92
N HIS A 115 -13.13 -14.71 -4.30
CA HIS A 115 -13.79 -16.00 -4.05
C HIS A 115 -14.84 -16.26 -5.13
N THR A 116 -14.69 -17.37 -5.85
CA THR A 116 -15.63 -17.78 -6.90
C THR A 116 -15.86 -19.29 -6.85
N THR A 117 -16.76 -19.79 -7.72
CA THR A 117 -17.06 -21.21 -7.83
C THR A 117 -16.68 -21.70 -9.21
N GLY A 118 -15.89 -22.75 -9.29
CA GLY A 118 -15.49 -23.35 -10.55
C GLY A 118 -16.66 -24.01 -11.28
N SER A 119 -16.49 -24.32 -12.59
CA SER A 119 -17.45 -25.04 -13.40
C SER A 119 -17.80 -26.45 -12.87
N ASP A 120 -16.97 -26.98 -11.97
CA ASP A 120 -17.14 -28.25 -11.24
C ASP A 120 -17.90 -28.07 -9.92
N GLY A 121 -18.39 -26.88 -9.60
CA GLY A 121 -19.08 -26.55 -8.35
C GLY A 121 -18.18 -26.40 -7.12
N GLN A 122 -16.87 -26.50 -7.27
CA GLN A 122 -15.94 -26.37 -6.15
C GLN A 122 -15.49 -24.91 -5.96
N PRO A 123 -15.26 -24.45 -4.73
CA PRO A 123 -14.78 -23.11 -4.48
C PRO A 123 -13.39 -22.91 -5.06
N ILE A 124 -13.15 -21.71 -5.55
CA ILE A 124 -11.85 -21.24 -6.04
C ILE A 124 -11.54 -19.93 -5.35
N ASP A 125 -10.35 -19.84 -4.82
CA ASP A 125 -9.80 -18.64 -4.21
C ASP A 125 -8.66 -18.12 -5.10
N LEU A 126 -8.78 -16.89 -5.59
CA LEU A 126 -7.85 -16.26 -6.51
C LEU A 126 -7.28 -15.00 -5.88
N ARG A 127 -5.96 -14.87 -5.89
CA ARG A 127 -5.28 -13.67 -5.41
C ARG A 127 -5.57 -12.50 -6.35
N LEU A 128 -5.82 -11.31 -5.77
CA LEU A 128 -5.87 -10.03 -6.47
C LEU A 128 -4.57 -9.25 -6.21
N SER A 129 -4.18 -8.44 -7.18
CA SER A 129 -3.18 -7.39 -6.99
C SER A 129 -3.66 -6.10 -7.64
N TYR A 130 -3.19 -4.99 -7.11
CA TYR A 130 -3.60 -3.65 -7.51
C TYR A 130 -2.37 -2.88 -7.96
N VAL A 131 -2.49 -2.17 -9.07
CA VAL A 131 -1.49 -1.23 -9.56
C VAL A 131 -2.20 0.09 -9.84
N TYR A 132 -1.65 1.18 -9.36
CA TYR A 132 -2.12 2.52 -9.66
C TYR A 132 -1.02 3.32 -10.35
N ASP A 133 -0.82 3.03 -11.62
CA ASP A 133 0.08 3.74 -12.51
C ASP A 133 -0.47 3.72 -13.93
N PRO A 134 -1.06 4.83 -14.42
CA PRO A 134 -1.63 4.89 -15.77
C PRO A 134 -0.64 4.59 -16.92
N ALA A 135 0.67 4.57 -16.64
CA ALA A 135 1.70 4.20 -17.60
C ALA A 135 2.01 2.68 -17.60
N ASP A 136 1.58 1.96 -16.55
CA ASP A 136 1.79 0.51 -16.45
C ASP A 136 0.68 -0.25 -17.21
N PRO A 137 1.01 -1.22 -18.08
CA PRO A 137 0.02 -2.10 -18.71
C PRO A 137 -0.84 -2.90 -17.73
N ALA A 138 -0.39 -3.06 -16.49
CA ALA A 138 -1.09 -3.74 -15.41
C ALA A 138 -1.91 -2.78 -14.52
N ASP A 139 -2.03 -1.50 -14.90
CA ASP A 139 -2.82 -0.51 -14.13
C ASP A 139 -4.25 -1.02 -13.87
N GLY A 140 -4.69 -0.91 -12.62
CA GLY A 140 -5.98 -1.40 -12.16
C GLY A 140 -5.89 -2.66 -11.31
N VAL A 141 -6.82 -3.60 -11.49
CA VAL A 141 -6.92 -4.84 -10.72
C VAL A 141 -6.54 -6.04 -11.57
N THR A 142 -5.61 -6.83 -11.10
CA THR A 142 -5.19 -8.08 -11.75
C THR A 142 -5.62 -9.29 -10.92
N VAL A 143 -6.32 -10.24 -11.56
CA VAL A 143 -6.68 -11.53 -10.96
C VAL A 143 -5.63 -12.57 -11.33
N HIS A 144 -4.98 -13.17 -10.34
CA HIS A 144 -3.97 -14.21 -10.55
C HIS A 144 -4.62 -15.59 -10.62
N VAL A 145 -4.68 -16.15 -11.84
CA VAL A 145 -5.30 -17.46 -12.09
C VAL A 145 -4.22 -18.55 -12.16
N PRO A 146 -4.12 -19.46 -11.18
CA PRO A 146 -3.23 -20.61 -11.27
C PRO A 146 -3.59 -21.51 -12.45
N LEU A 147 -2.62 -22.06 -13.18
CA LEU A 147 -2.85 -22.93 -14.33
C LEU A 147 -3.84 -24.08 -14.05
N LYS A 148 -3.77 -24.66 -12.84
CA LYS A 148 -4.68 -25.74 -12.39
C LYS A 148 -6.14 -25.31 -12.29
N ALA A 149 -6.41 -24.02 -12.15
CA ALA A 149 -7.76 -23.46 -12.04
C ALA A 149 -8.31 -22.98 -13.39
N LEU A 150 -7.44 -22.79 -14.39
CA LEU A 150 -7.80 -22.14 -15.66
C LEU A 150 -8.93 -22.84 -16.40
N SER A 151 -8.97 -24.19 -16.40
CA SER A 151 -10.04 -24.97 -17.07
C SER A 151 -11.38 -24.94 -16.31
N ARG A 152 -11.40 -24.44 -15.09
CA ARG A 152 -12.57 -24.38 -14.20
C ARG A 152 -13.19 -22.99 -14.14
N ILE A 153 -12.59 -22.01 -14.79
CA ILE A 153 -12.97 -20.61 -14.76
C ILE A 153 -13.56 -20.22 -16.11
N THR A 154 -14.62 -19.42 -16.10
CA THR A 154 -15.24 -18.81 -17.29
C THR A 154 -15.19 -17.29 -17.19
N PRO A 155 -15.19 -16.56 -18.34
CA PRO A 155 -15.17 -15.09 -18.35
C PRO A 155 -16.30 -14.44 -17.54
N ASP A 156 -17.48 -15.07 -17.50
CA ASP A 156 -18.66 -14.53 -16.80
C ASP A 156 -18.45 -14.38 -15.29
N GLN A 157 -17.48 -15.11 -14.71
CA GLN A 157 -17.14 -15.01 -13.31
C GLN A 157 -16.38 -13.71 -12.96
N PHE A 158 -15.88 -12.99 -13.98
CA PHE A 158 -15.11 -11.75 -13.82
C PHE A 158 -15.89 -10.49 -14.17
N THR A 159 -17.21 -10.55 -14.15
CA THR A 159 -18.08 -9.38 -14.35
C THR A 159 -18.24 -8.54 -13.08
N TRP A 160 -17.75 -9.03 -11.97
CA TRP A 160 -17.75 -8.34 -10.69
C TRP A 160 -16.73 -7.19 -10.65
N ASN A 161 -17.00 -6.21 -9.83
CA ASN A 161 -16.14 -5.06 -9.63
C ASN A 161 -15.73 -4.94 -8.16
N VAL A 162 -14.50 -4.44 -7.93
CA VAL A 162 -14.01 -4.12 -6.59
C VAL A 162 -14.93 -3.09 -5.95
N PRO A 163 -15.51 -3.35 -4.76
CA PRO A 163 -16.46 -2.43 -4.13
C PRO A 163 -15.92 -1.00 -4.00
N GLY A 164 -14.68 -0.84 -3.56
CA GLY A 164 -14.05 0.48 -3.40
C GLY A 164 -13.80 1.24 -4.70
N LEU A 165 -13.80 0.57 -5.87
CA LEU A 165 -13.66 1.20 -7.18
C LEU A 165 -15.01 1.44 -7.88
N LEU A 166 -16.12 1.03 -7.27
CA LEU A 166 -17.42 1.06 -7.92
C LEU A 166 -17.90 2.48 -8.21
N ASP A 167 -17.69 3.42 -7.31
CA ASP A 167 -18.07 4.83 -7.51
C ASP A 167 -17.36 5.43 -8.72
N GLU A 168 -16.06 5.19 -8.83
CA GLU A 168 -15.24 5.68 -9.95
C GLU A 168 -15.68 5.05 -11.27
N LEU A 169 -15.96 3.75 -11.26
CA LEU A 169 -16.48 3.02 -12.42
C LEU A 169 -17.81 3.60 -12.88
N ILE A 170 -18.79 3.75 -11.99
CA ILE A 170 -20.13 4.29 -12.32
C ILE A 170 -19.98 5.72 -12.85
N LEU A 171 -19.18 6.55 -12.21
CA LEU A 171 -18.91 7.91 -12.66
C LEU A 171 -18.28 7.94 -14.06
N SER A 172 -17.36 7.05 -14.35
CA SER A 172 -16.73 6.91 -15.67
C SER A 172 -17.73 6.46 -16.73
N MET A 173 -18.61 5.51 -16.38
CA MET A 173 -19.70 5.07 -17.25
C MET A 173 -20.68 6.21 -17.57
N ILE A 174 -21.08 7.00 -16.56
CA ILE A 174 -21.95 8.18 -16.77
C ILE A 174 -21.26 9.19 -17.70
N LYS A 175 -19.95 9.46 -17.50
CA LYS A 175 -19.19 10.39 -18.36
C LYS A 175 -19.07 9.89 -19.81
N ALA A 176 -19.06 8.59 -20.03
CA ALA A 176 -18.99 7.96 -21.35
C ALA A 176 -20.33 8.00 -22.10
N LEU A 177 -21.46 8.28 -21.44
CA LEU A 177 -22.77 8.37 -22.08
C LEU A 177 -22.82 9.50 -23.12
N PRO A 178 -23.61 9.33 -24.21
CA PRO A 178 -23.96 10.42 -25.12
C PRO A 178 -24.51 11.62 -24.38
N LYS A 179 -24.20 12.84 -24.85
CA LYS A 179 -24.57 14.10 -24.16
C LYS A 179 -26.06 14.14 -23.78
N GLN A 180 -26.94 13.67 -24.63
CA GLN A 180 -28.40 13.69 -24.41
C GLN A 180 -28.83 12.87 -23.19
N LEU A 181 -28.14 11.75 -22.90
CA LEU A 181 -28.39 10.92 -21.72
C LEU A 181 -27.64 11.46 -20.50
N ARG A 182 -26.38 11.85 -20.68
CA ARG A 182 -25.52 12.32 -19.58
C ARG A 182 -26.09 13.52 -18.82
N VAL A 183 -26.81 14.43 -19.49
CA VAL A 183 -27.42 15.60 -18.84
C VAL A 183 -28.48 15.24 -17.78
N GLN A 184 -29.02 14.02 -17.83
CA GLN A 184 -30.00 13.52 -16.86
C GLN A 184 -29.33 13.10 -15.53
N PHE A 185 -28.00 12.94 -15.52
CA PHE A 185 -27.18 12.53 -14.38
C PHE A 185 -26.34 13.69 -13.82
N VAL A 186 -26.89 14.89 -13.78
CA VAL A 186 -26.17 16.07 -13.25
C VAL A 186 -26.72 16.43 -11.88
N PRO A 187 -25.83 16.54 -10.83
CA PRO A 187 -24.38 16.31 -10.84
C PRO A 187 -24.00 14.82 -10.91
N ALA A 188 -23.04 14.49 -11.78
CA ALA A 188 -22.66 13.09 -12.03
C ALA A 188 -22.13 12.33 -10.77
N PRO A 189 -21.37 12.96 -9.83
CA PRO A 189 -20.96 12.27 -8.62
C PRO A 189 -22.13 11.89 -7.70
N ASP A 190 -23.15 12.73 -7.62
CA ASP A 190 -24.35 12.44 -6.80
C ASP A 190 -25.17 11.32 -7.40
N ALA A 191 -25.31 11.32 -8.74
CA ALA A 191 -25.96 10.25 -9.46
C ALA A 191 -25.21 8.91 -9.33
N ALA A 192 -23.87 8.92 -9.36
CA ALA A 192 -23.06 7.72 -9.16
C ALA A 192 -23.29 7.12 -7.77
N ARG A 193 -23.27 7.94 -6.71
CA ARG A 193 -23.58 7.47 -5.34
C ARG A 193 -24.98 6.88 -5.24
N ALA A 194 -25.97 7.54 -5.80
CA ALA A 194 -27.35 7.05 -5.78
C ALA A 194 -27.52 5.71 -6.54
N ILE A 195 -26.77 5.49 -7.61
CA ILE A 195 -26.77 4.23 -8.35
C ILE A 195 -26.10 3.11 -7.54
N ARG A 196 -24.98 3.41 -6.86
CA ARG A 196 -24.31 2.44 -6.00
C ARG A 196 -25.19 1.96 -4.85
N ASP A 197 -25.94 2.88 -4.24
CA ASP A 197 -26.76 2.64 -3.04
C ASP A 197 -28.11 1.94 -3.38
N TRP A 198 -28.42 1.76 -4.67
CA TRP A 198 -29.66 1.11 -5.17
C TRP A 198 -29.53 -0.39 -5.28
#